data_bdf8b75e5ee2e17e5022bd2d4ff4a48d
#
_entry.id   bdf8b75e5ee2e17e5022bd2d4ff4a48d
#
_cell.length_a   1.000
_cell.length_b   1.000
_cell.length_c   1.000
_cell.angle_alpha   90.00
_cell.angle_beta   90.00
_cell.angle_gamma   90.00
#
_symmetry.space_group_name_H-M   'P 1'
#
loop_
_entity.id
_entity.type
_entity.pdbx_description
1 polymer ?
#
loop_
_entity_poly.entity_id
_entity_poly.type
_entity_poly.pdbx_seq_one_letter_code
_entity_poly.pdbx_strand_id
1 'polypeptide(L)'
;YPAKKWNGRVTVWLDGKGKDGMFDAQGKPLKAVMEMLEAGTSVVGVDLFGQGEFLEKGKPQASARVVKNPREFAGYSFAYNHTLFARRVHDAMSLISWVSGFEEEKPQEVMVVAKGGIEPVALAALSQIDGIKSVRLENNRFRFANLKSYRDPNFLPGAVKYGDLPALIKLSGAKVAK
;
A
#
# COMPACT_ATOMS: atom_id res chain seq x y z
N TYR A 1 -1.02 15.65 -5.92
CA TYR A 1 -1.01 16.34 -7.20
C TYR A 1 -2.42 16.52 -7.71
N PRO A 2 -3.01 17.71 -7.61
CA PRO A 2 -4.31 17.99 -8.18
C PRO A 2 -4.22 18.08 -9.72
N ALA A 3 -5.22 17.57 -10.41
CA ALA A 3 -5.36 17.75 -11.84
C ALA A 3 -5.84 19.17 -12.14
N LYS A 4 -5.33 19.81 -13.23
CA LYS A 4 -5.73 21.17 -13.63
C LYS A 4 -7.23 21.28 -13.99
N LYS A 5 -7.81 20.22 -14.55
CA LYS A 5 -9.22 20.06 -14.87
C LYS A 5 -9.70 18.77 -14.24
N TRP A 6 -10.04 18.82 -12.97
CA TRP A 6 -10.43 17.63 -12.23
C TRP A 6 -11.75 17.06 -12.76
N ASN A 7 -11.78 15.74 -12.94
CA ASN A 7 -12.88 14.98 -13.51
C ASN A 7 -13.66 14.16 -12.46
N GLY A 8 -13.48 14.44 -11.17
CA GLY A 8 -14.09 13.71 -10.07
C GLY A 8 -13.37 12.41 -9.70
N ARG A 9 -12.19 12.13 -10.28
CA ARG A 9 -11.43 10.89 -10.01
C ARG A 9 -10.18 11.18 -9.23
N VAL A 10 -9.87 10.26 -8.30
CA VAL A 10 -8.61 10.27 -7.55
C VAL A 10 -7.96 8.89 -7.63
N THR A 11 -6.67 8.87 -7.90
CA THR A 11 -5.84 7.67 -7.79
C THR A 11 -4.99 7.74 -6.52
N VAL A 12 -5.17 6.77 -5.63
CA VAL A 12 -4.26 6.52 -4.51
C VAL A 12 -3.12 5.67 -5.01
N TRP A 13 -1.90 6.22 -5.01
CA TRP A 13 -0.69 5.57 -5.46
C TRP A 13 0.10 5.07 -4.25
N LEU A 14 0.16 3.76 -4.10
CA LEU A 14 0.96 3.07 -3.09
C LEU A 14 2.16 2.42 -3.75
N ASP A 15 3.35 2.66 -3.24
CA ASP A 15 4.59 2.13 -3.79
C ASP A 15 5.50 1.61 -2.67
N GLY A 16 6.29 0.58 -2.96
CA GLY A 16 7.31 0.07 -2.05
C GLY A 16 8.36 1.11 -1.66
N LYS A 17 8.55 2.14 -2.49
CA LYS A 17 9.44 3.28 -2.24
C LYS A 17 8.75 4.45 -1.52
N GLY A 18 7.48 4.30 -1.13
CA GLY A 18 6.67 5.41 -0.64
C GLY A 18 6.27 6.37 -1.76
N LYS A 19 6.06 7.65 -1.42
CA LYS A 19 5.69 8.69 -2.40
C LYS A 19 6.74 8.90 -3.50
N ASP A 20 8.01 8.59 -3.23
CA ASP A 20 9.08 8.69 -4.22
C ASP A 20 8.86 7.75 -5.42
N GLY A 21 8.08 6.67 -5.24
CA GLY A 21 7.69 5.78 -6.33
C GLY A 21 6.82 6.42 -7.42
N MET A 22 6.36 7.67 -7.24
CA MET A 22 5.67 8.45 -8.27
C MET A 22 6.62 9.21 -9.20
N PHE A 23 7.94 9.20 -8.93
CA PHE A 23 8.94 10.01 -9.61
C PHE A 23 10.04 9.15 -10.23
N ASP A 24 10.65 9.68 -11.26
CA ASP A 24 11.88 9.14 -11.84
C ASP A 24 13.13 9.58 -11.02
N ALA A 25 14.30 9.11 -11.47
CA ALA A 25 15.58 9.45 -10.82
C ALA A 25 15.94 10.94 -10.90
N GLN A 26 15.30 11.70 -11.75
CA GLN A 26 15.47 13.16 -11.90
C GLN A 26 14.42 13.95 -11.11
N GLY A 27 13.57 13.28 -10.33
CA GLY A 27 12.49 13.90 -9.55
C GLY A 27 11.30 14.37 -10.39
N LYS A 28 11.19 13.95 -11.65
CA LYS A 28 10.03 14.24 -12.48
C LYS A 28 8.95 13.17 -12.26
N PRO A 29 7.65 13.55 -12.27
CA PRO A 29 6.59 12.57 -12.19
C PRO A 29 6.70 11.51 -13.30
N LEU A 30 6.45 10.25 -12.96
CA LEU A 30 6.42 9.18 -13.94
C LEU A 30 5.39 9.45 -15.04
N LYS A 31 5.64 8.95 -16.24
CA LYS A 31 4.73 9.08 -17.37
C LYS A 31 3.29 8.68 -17.02
N ALA A 32 3.10 7.57 -16.32
CA ALA A 32 1.78 7.12 -15.89
C ALA A 32 1.07 8.13 -14.95
N VAL A 33 1.81 8.81 -14.08
CA VAL A 33 1.28 9.86 -13.21
C VAL A 33 0.87 11.07 -14.06
N MET A 34 1.71 11.48 -15.00
CA MET A 34 1.41 12.61 -15.90
C MET A 34 0.18 12.35 -16.76
N GLU A 35 0.06 11.16 -17.34
CA GLU A 35 -1.11 10.74 -18.14
C GLU A 35 -2.42 10.81 -17.32
N MET A 36 -2.39 10.39 -16.04
CA MET A 36 -3.54 10.51 -15.13
C MET A 36 -3.92 11.98 -14.89
N LEU A 37 -2.94 12.84 -14.60
CA LEU A 37 -3.16 14.28 -14.36
C LEU A 37 -3.69 14.99 -15.61
N GLU A 38 -3.17 14.67 -16.79
CA GLU A 38 -3.63 15.19 -18.09
C GLU A 38 -5.06 14.75 -18.40
N ALA A 39 -5.42 13.51 -18.02
CA ALA A 39 -6.79 13.00 -18.12
C ALA A 39 -7.77 13.59 -17.07
N GLY A 40 -7.30 14.47 -16.20
CA GLY A 40 -8.11 15.12 -15.18
C GLY A 40 -8.23 14.33 -13.87
N THR A 41 -7.48 13.23 -13.69
CA THR A 41 -7.48 12.42 -12.47
C THR A 41 -6.40 12.94 -11.51
N SER A 42 -6.78 13.32 -10.30
CA SER A 42 -5.83 13.69 -9.26
C SER A 42 -5.10 12.46 -8.74
N VAL A 43 -3.83 12.61 -8.35
CA VAL A 43 -3.01 11.51 -7.82
C VAL A 43 -2.50 11.86 -6.42
N VAL A 44 -2.71 10.98 -5.46
CA VAL A 44 -2.22 11.10 -4.10
C VAL A 44 -1.34 9.91 -3.74
N GLY A 45 -0.16 10.18 -3.19
CA GLY A 45 0.77 9.18 -2.68
C GLY A 45 1.19 9.51 -1.26
N VAL A 46 1.63 8.49 -0.53
CA VAL A 46 2.01 8.58 0.88
C VAL A 46 3.24 7.73 1.16
N ASP A 47 3.99 8.14 2.18
CA ASP A 47 4.97 7.27 2.83
C ASP A 47 4.25 6.49 3.94
N LEU A 48 4.13 5.18 3.76
CA LEU A 48 3.59 4.28 4.79
C LEU A 48 4.64 4.07 5.88
N PHE A 49 4.22 3.53 7.01
CA PHE A 49 5.10 3.26 8.14
C PHE A 49 6.39 2.52 7.71
N GLY A 50 7.53 3.11 8.05
CA GLY A 50 8.84 2.59 7.67
C GLY A 50 9.21 2.86 6.20
N GLN A 51 8.69 3.92 5.59
CA GLN A 51 9.04 4.43 4.27
C GLN A 51 9.37 5.93 4.30
N GLY A 52 10.03 6.42 3.26
CA GLY A 52 10.21 7.85 2.96
C GLY A 52 10.98 8.65 3.98
N GLU A 53 10.50 9.84 4.26
CA GLU A 53 11.15 10.87 5.09
C GLU A 53 11.34 10.47 6.55
N PHE A 54 10.59 9.51 7.05
CA PHE A 54 10.72 8.99 8.41
C PHE A 54 11.94 8.09 8.61
N LEU A 55 12.71 7.84 7.54
CA LEU A 55 13.85 6.93 7.57
C LEU A 55 15.16 7.65 7.37
N GLU A 56 16.14 7.27 8.18
CA GLU A 56 17.51 7.65 7.94
C GLU A 56 17.94 7.21 6.52
N LYS A 57 18.34 8.17 5.67
CA LYS A 57 18.72 7.96 4.26
C LYS A 57 17.59 7.53 3.30
N GLY A 58 16.32 7.70 3.64
CA GLY A 58 15.18 7.46 2.74
C GLY A 58 15.00 6.01 2.26
N LYS A 59 15.73 5.03 2.82
CA LYS A 59 15.61 3.63 2.41
C LYS A 59 14.45 2.95 3.13
N PRO A 60 13.50 2.33 2.41
CA PRO A 60 12.42 1.58 3.03
C PRO A 60 12.94 0.53 4.01
N GLN A 61 12.23 0.37 5.12
CA GLN A 61 12.59 -0.63 6.13
C GLN A 61 12.49 -2.04 5.54
N ALA A 62 13.64 -2.69 5.37
CA ALA A 62 13.76 -4.01 4.73
C ALA A 62 13.38 -5.18 5.65
N SER A 63 13.30 -4.95 6.96
CA SER A 63 12.91 -5.98 7.93
C SER A 63 12.23 -5.36 9.15
N ALA A 64 11.34 -6.11 9.79
CA ALA A 64 10.77 -5.71 11.06
C ALA A 64 11.85 -5.59 12.14
N ARG A 65 11.71 -4.59 13.04
CA ARG A 65 12.56 -4.52 14.24
C ARG A 65 12.31 -5.76 15.09
N VAL A 66 13.38 -6.24 15.66
CA VAL A 66 13.37 -7.41 16.53
C VAL A 66 14.08 -7.09 17.84
N VAL A 67 13.65 -7.75 18.89
CA VAL A 67 14.33 -7.67 20.18
C VAL A 67 15.64 -8.42 20.08
N LYS A 68 16.75 -7.79 20.43
CA LYS A 68 18.04 -8.47 20.55
C LYS A 68 18.06 -9.34 21.80
N ASN A 69 17.71 -10.59 21.65
CA ASN A 69 17.71 -11.57 22.73
C ASN A 69 18.18 -12.93 22.18
N PRO A 70 19.08 -13.67 22.89
CA PRO A 70 19.51 -15.00 22.45
C PRO A 70 18.37 -16.02 22.30
N ARG A 71 17.24 -15.78 22.97
CA ARG A 71 16.02 -16.59 22.90
C ARG A 71 14.95 -15.92 22.04
N GLU A 72 15.35 -15.08 21.10
CA GLU A 72 14.41 -14.36 20.26
C GLU A 72 13.53 -15.32 19.46
N PHE A 73 12.22 -15.08 19.52
CA PHE A 73 11.23 -15.72 18.66
C PHE A 73 10.10 -14.72 18.36
N ALA A 74 9.27 -15.03 17.39
CA ALA A 74 8.20 -14.16 16.93
C ALA A 74 7.27 -13.65 18.04
N GLY A 75 7.03 -14.45 19.06
CA GLY A 75 6.20 -14.09 20.21
C GLY A 75 6.71 -12.86 20.97
N TYR A 76 8.03 -12.65 21.10
CA TYR A 76 8.57 -11.45 21.75
C TYR A 76 8.29 -10.17 20.97
N SER A 77 8.27 -10.28 19.64
CA SER A 77 8.02 -9.10 18.78
C SER A 77 6.53 -8.82 18.62
N PHE A 78 5.71 -9.86 18.45
CA PHE A 78 4.33 -9.72 18.00
C PHE A 78 3.27 -10.02 19.08
N ALA A 79 3.66 -10.39 20.31
CA ALA A 79 2.70 -10.56 21.40
C ALA A 79 2.01 -9.25 21.77
N TYR A 80 2.72 -8.12 21.67
CA TYR A 80 2.25 -6.79 22.06
C TYR A 80 2.35 -5.75 20.94
N ASN A 81 2.91 -6.11 19.79
CA ASN A 81 3.14 -5.18 18.70
C ASN A 81 2.49 -5.68 17.41
N HIS A 82 1.89 -4.76 16.68
CA HIS A 82 1.49 -5.04 15.32
C HIS A 82 2.70 -5.31 14.43
N THR A 83 2.53 -6.20 13.44
CA THR A 83 3.54 -6.41 12.39
C THR A 83 3.74 -5.12 11.59
N LEU A 84 4.87 -4.99 10.91
CA LEU A 84 5.11 -3.89 9.97
C LEU A 84 4.04 -3.88 8.88
N PHE A 85 3.64 -5.07 8.41
CA PHE A 85 2.53 -5.24 7.48
C PHE A 85 1.24 -4.60 7.98
N ALA A 86 0.81 -4.94 9.19
CA ALA A 86 -0.45 -4.42 9.76
C ALA A 86 -0.44 -2.89 9.93
N ARG A 87 0.71 -2.31 10.31
CA ARG A 87 0.85 -0.85 10.40
C ARG A 87 0.70 -0.19 9.04
N ARG A 88 1.35 -0.73 8.01
CA ARG A 88 1.22 -0.24 6.63
C ARG A 88 -0.21 -0.38 6.09
N VAL A 89 -0.89 -1.48 6.43
CA VAL A 89 -2.32 -1.65 6.10
C VAL A 89 -3.15 -0.55 6.74
N HIS A 90 -2.94 -0.26 8.02
CA HIS A 90 -3.65 0.81 8.72
C HIS A 90 -3.42 2.18 8.08
N ASP A 91 -2.18 2.52 7.72
CA ASP A 91 -1.86 3.79 7.04
C ASP A 91 -2.55 3.88 5.67
N ALA A 92 -2.51 2.79 4.89
CA ALA A 92 -3.18 2.72 3.59
C ALA A 92 -4.71 2.88 3.73
N MET A 93 -5.32 2.23 4.73
CA MET A 93 -6.74 2.39 5.05
C MET A 93 -7.06 3.84 5.41
N SER A 94 -6.26 4.47 6.25
CA SER A 94 -6.44 5.85 6.69
C SER A 94 -6.40 6.82 5.51
N LEU A 95 -5.42 6.65 4.60
CA LEU A 95 -5.33 7.46 3.39
C LEU A 95 -6.54 7.27 2.46
N ILE A 96 -6.91 6.02 2.17
CA ILE A 96 -8.03 5.72 1.28
C ILE A 96 -9.34 6.27 1.86
N SER A 97 -9.54 6.10 3.16
CA SER A 97 -10.73 6.61 3.86
C SER A 97 -10.78 8.14 3.85
N TRP A 98 -9.63 8.78 4.10
CA TRP A 98 -9.53 10.25 4.03
C TRP A 98 -9.83 10.76 2.62
N VAL A 99 -9.25 10.18 1.58
CA VAL A 99 -9.51 10.56 0.19
C VAL A 99 -10.99 10.38 -0.16
N SER A 100 -11.59 9.25 0.26
CA SER A 100 -13.00 8.94 -0.05
C SER A 100 -13.99 9.80 0.72
N GLY A 101 -13.60 10.32 1.88
CA GLY A 101 -14.42 11.15 2.77
C GLY A 101 -14.19 12.65 2.64
N PHE A 102 -13.43 13.12 1.65
CA PHE A 102 -13.12 14.55 1.50
C PHE A 102 -14.41 15.33 1.17
N GLU A 103 -14.87 16.14 2.12
CA GLU A 103 -16.21 16.74 2.06
C GLU A 103 -16.33 17.88 1.04
N GLU A 104 -15.29 18.71 0.89
CA GLU A 104 -15.31 19.90 0.04
C GLU A 104 -15.40 19.54 -1.46
N GLU A 105 -14.67 18.49 -1.86
CA GLU A 105 -14.64 17.98 -3.24
C GLU A 105 -14.64 16.45 -3.23
N LYS A 106 -15.77 15.84 -2.86
CA LYS A 106 -15.90 14.39 -2.75
C LYS A 106 -15.63 13.70 -4.08
N PRO A 107 -14.67 12.77 -4.16
CA PRO A 107 -14.41 12.01 -5.37
C PRO A 107 -15.63 11.16 -5.76
N GLN A 108 -15.95 11.15 -7.06
CA GLN A 108 -16.94 10.24 -7.63
C GLN A 108 -16.38 8.83 -7.79
N GLU A 109 -15.06 8.72 -8.00
CA GLU A 109 -14.35 7.45 -8.15
C GLU A 109 -12.95 7.54 -7.51
N VAL A 110 -12.66 6.56 -6.69
CA VAL A 110 -11.30 6.35 -6.14
C VAL A 110 -10.77 5.03 -6.67
N MET A 111 -9.58 5.08 -7.27
CA MET A 111 -8.84 3.91 -7.72
C MET A 111 -7.55 3.78 -6.89
N VAL A 112 -7.10 2.55 -6.65
CA VAL A 112 -5.82 2.28 -6.02
C VAL A 112 -4.84 1.71 -7.04
N VAL A 113 -3.63 2.25 -7.07
CA VAL A 113 -2.48 1.67 -7.79
C VAL A 113 -1.48 1.18 -6.74
N ALA A 114 -1.04 -0.07 -6.85
CA ALA A 114 -0.06 -0.65 -5.94
C ALA A 114 1.11 -1.27 -6.70
N LYS A 115 2.35 -0.90 -6.30
CA LYS A 115 3.59 -1.24 -6.98
C LYS A 115 4.72 -1.52 -6.01
N GLY A 116 5.80 -2.12 -6.54
CA GLY A 116 7.05 -2.24 -5.79
C GLY A 116 6.97 -3.14 -4.55
N GLY A 117 6.10 -4.16 -4.56
CA GLY A 117 5.96 -5.12 -3.46
C GLY A 117 4.98 -4.70 -2.36
N ILE A 118 4.26 -3.57 -2.53
CA ILE A 118 3.22 -3.12 -1.58
C ILE A 118 1.82 -3.67 -1.90
N GLU A 119 1.67 -4.42 -2.97
CA GLU A 119 0.39 -4.96 -3.44
C GLU A 119 -0.36 -5.78 -2.38
N PRO A 120 0.30 -6.63 -1.54
CA PRO A 120 -0.40 -7.33 -0.47
C PRO A 120 -1.00 -6.39 0.57
N VAL A 121 -0.29 -5.28 0.89
CA VAL A 121 -0.76 -4.25 1.83
C VAL A 121 -1.98 -3.54 1.28
N ALA A 122 -1.94 -3.14 0.01
CA ALA A 122 -3.06 -2.50 -0.67
C ALA A 122 -4.31 -3.39 -0.68
N LEU A 123 -4.14 -4.68 -1.03
CA LEU A 123 -5.25 -5.64 -1.04
C LEU A 123 -5.82 -5.90 0.36
N ALA A 124 -4.95 -5.98 1.38
CA ALA A 124 -5.41 -6.13 2.75
C ALA A 124 -6.18 -4.88 3.23
N ALA A 125 -5.74 -3.67 2.88
CA ALA A 125 -6.47 -2.45 3.17
C ALA A 125 -7.84 -2.45 2.46
N LEU A 126 -7.88 -2.77 1.17
CA LEU A 126 -9.11 -2.83 0.38
C LEU A 126 -10.08 -3.92 0.85
N SER A 127 -9.61 -4.97 1.51
CA SER A 127 -10.49 -5.99 2.10
C SER A 127 -11.25 -5.49 3.35
N GLN A 128 -10.90 -4.31 3.86
CA GLN A 128 -11.50 -3.71 5.06
C GLN A 128 -12.28 -2.41 4.75
N ILE A 129 -12.26 -1.96 3.50
CA ILE A 129 -12.88 -0.70 3.07
C ILE A 129 -13.85 -0.98 1.94
N ASP A 130 -15.06 -0.48 2.07
CA ASP A 130 -16.08 -0.54 1.02
C ASP A 130 -15.93 0.62 0.03
N GLY A 131 -16.50 0.45 -1.15
CA GLY A 131 -16.64 1.52 -2.14
C GLY A 131 -15.53 1.67 -3.16
N ILE A 132 -14.37 1.01 -2.97
CA ILE A 132 -13.28 1.01 -3.96
C ILE A 132 -13.51 -0.11 -4.97
N LYS A 133 -13.84 0.28 -6.21
CA LYS A 133 -14.26 -0.67 -7.25
C LYS A 133 -13.11 -1.26 -8.08
N SER A 134 -11.98 -0.58 -8.12
CA SER A 134 -10.85 -0.98 -8.98
C SER A 134 -9.50 -0.81 -8.30
N VAL A 135 -8.62 -1.77 -8.54
CA VAL A 135 -7.22 -1.72 -8.11
C VAL A 135 -6.33 -2.16 -9.27
N ARG A 136 -5.26 -1.43 -9.51
CA ARG A 136 -4.20 -1.83 -10.45
C ARG A 136 -3.00 -2.31 -9.66
N LEU A 137 -2.59 -3.56 -9.90
CA LEU A 137 -1.44 -4.17 -9.26
C LEU A 137 -0.33 -4.31 -10.30
N GLU A 138 0.90 -3.90 -9.96
CA GLU A 138 2.07 -4.16 -10.80
C GLU A 138 2.35 -5.67 -10.86
N ASN A 139 2.19 -6.35 -9.72
CA ASN A 139 2.44 -7.78 -9.60
C ASN A 139 1.42 -8.45 -8.65
N ASN A 140 0.78 -9.50 -9.12
CA ASN A 140 -0.14 -10.32 -8.34
C ASN A 140 0.41 -11.73 -8.02
N ARG A 141 1.70 -11.97 -8.27
CA ARG A 141 2.36 -13.27 -8.06
C ARG A 141 2.88 -13.47 -6.65
N PHE A 142 2.83 -12.43 -5.80
CA PHE A 142 3.22 -12.55 -4.40
C PHE A 142 2.43 -13.68 -3.71
N ARG A 143 3.10 -14.38 -2.81
CA ARG A 143 2.48 -15.39 -1.93
C ARG A 143 3.10 -15.31 -0.55
N PHE A 144 2.26 -15.21 0.47
CA PHE A 144 2.70 -15.25 1.88
C PHE A 144 3.40 -16.57 2.20
N ALA A 145 3.00 -17.68 1.56
CA ALA A 145 3.65 -18.98 1.68
C ALA A 145 5.13 -18.98 1.28
N ASN A 146 5.57 -18.02 0.47
CA ASN A 146 6.95 -17.92 0.01
C ASN A 146 7.86 -17.13 0.97
N LEU A 147 7.30 -16.50 1.99
CA LEU A 147 8.08 -15.75 2.96
C LEU A 147 8.98 -16.69 3.76
N LYS A 148 10.25 -16.29 3.92
CA LYS A 148 11.29 -17.10 4.60
C LYS A 148 11.52 -16.68 6.04
N SER A 149 10.95 -15.54 6.45
CA SER A 149 11.20 -14.97 7.78
C SER A 149 9.98 -14.23 8.30
N TYR A 150 9.71 -14.36 9.59
CA TYR A 150 8.74 -13.52 10.30
C TYR A 150 9.19 -12.05 10.40
N ARG A 151 10.43 -11.75 10.03
CA ARG A 151 10.96 -10.39 9.94
C ARG A 151 10.65 -9.70 8.62
N ASP A 152 10.08 -10.44 7.66
CA ASP A 152 9.71 -9.86 6.37
C ASP A 152 8.71 -8.73 6.55
N PRO A 153 8.86 -7.59 5.86
CA PRO A 153 7.91 -6.47 5.92
C PRO A 153 6.47 -6.85 5.60
N ASN A 154 6.28 -7.89 4.79
CA ASN A 154 4.98 -8.41 4.41
C ASN A 154 4.48 -9.56 5.30
N PHE A 155 5.14 -9.81 6.45
CA PHE A 155 4.71 -10.89 7.33
C PHE A 155 3.35 -10.59 7.95
N LEU A 156 2.38 -11.45 7.61
CA LEU A 156 1.03 -11.45 8.17
C LEU A 156 0.76 -12.81 8.81
N PRO A 157 0.68 -12.92 10.15
CA PRO A 157 0.35 -14.16 10.84
C PRO A 157 -0.99 -14.72 10.34
N GLY A 158 -1.01 -16.00 9.98
CA GLY A 158 -2.23 -16.68 9.54
C GLY A 158 -2.59 -16.50 8.06
N ALA A 159 -1.94 -15.62 7.29
CA ALA A 159 -2.30 -15.34 5.91
C ALA A 159 -2.41 -16.59 5.03
N VAL A 160 -1.46 -17.52 5.15
CA VAL A 160 -1.47 -18.79 4.39
C VAL A 160 -2.67 -19.64 4.76
N LYS A 161 -3.00 -19.73 6.07
CA LYS A 161 -4.15 -20.50 6.56
C LYS A 161 -5.48 -20.02 5.99
N TYR A 162 -5.58 -18.70 5.75
CA TYR A 162 -6.82 -18.08 5.29
C TYR A 162 -6.84 -17.80 3.77
N GLY A 163 -5.99 -18.49 2.99
CA GLY A 163 -6.06 -18.52 1.54
C GLY A 163 -5.11 -17.58 0.81
N ASP A 164 -4.09 -17.05 1.53
CA ASP A 164 -3.00 -16.27 0.94
C ASP A 164 -3.48 -15.04 0.16
N LEU A 165 -2.69 -14.50 -0.76
CA LEU A 165 -3.04 -13.34 -1.58
C LEU A 165 -4.34 -13.51 -2.39
N PRO A 166 -4.67 -14.69 -2.95
CA PRO A 166 -5.94 -14.89 -3.65
C PRO A 166 -7.17 -14.59 -2.78
N ALA A 167 -7.11 -14.91 -1.48
CA ALA A 167 -8.21 -14.57 -0.57
C ALA A 167 -8.36 -13.06 -0.39
N LEU A 168 -7.25 -12.33 -0.25
CA LEU A 168 -7.29 -10.85 -0.16
C LEU A 168 -7.84 -10.22 -1.43
N ILE A 169 -7.48 -10.73 -2.61
CA ILE A 169 -8.05 -10.29 -3.90
C ILE A 169 -9.57 -10.48 -3.89
N LYS A 170 -10.04 -11.66 -3.45
CA LYS A 170 -11.49 -11.95 -3.40
C LYS A 170 -12.20 -11.06 -2.38
N LEU A 171 -11.63 -10.90 -1.19
CA LEU A 171 -12.21 -10.11 -0.11
C LEU A 171 -12.24 -8.61 -0.42
N SER A 172 -11.26 -8.10 -1.16
CA SER A 172 -11.25 -6.68 -1.55
C SER A 172 -12.45 -6.28 -2.42
N GLY A 173 -13.11 -7.25 -3.08
CA GLY A 173 -14.20 -6.98 -4.01
C GLY A 173 -13.84 -6.11 -5.21
N ALA A 174 -12.61 -5.60 -5.26
CA ALA A 174 -12.15 -4.71 -6.31
C ALA A 174 -11.77 -5.50 -7.59
N LYS A 175 -12.10 -4.92 -8.75
CA LYS A 175 -11.62 -5.45 -10.02
C LYS A 175 -10.14 -5.17 -10.16
N VAL A 176 -9.33 -6.23 -10.33
CA VAL A 176 -7.92 -6.08 -10.65
C VAL A 176 -7.79 -5.67 -12.12
N ALA A 177 -7.46 -4.40 -12.34
CA ALA A 177 -7.19 -3.88 -13.68
C ALA A 177 -5.81 -4.38 -14.16
N LYS A 178 -5.73 -4.65 -15.47
CA LYS A 178 -4.47 -5.01 -16.15
C LYS A 178 -3.63 -3.78 -16.43
#